data_724f4785b4e853b7ba95ef849a799959
#
_entry.id   724f4785b4e853b7ba95ef849a799959
#
_cell.length_a   1.000
_cell.length_b   1.000
_cell.length_c   1.000
_cell.angle_alpha   90.00
_cell.angle_beta   90.00
_cell.angle_gamma   90.00
#
_symmetry.space_group_name_H-M   'P 1'
#
loop_
_entity.id
_entity.type
_entity.pdbx_description
1 polymer ?
#
loop_
_entity_poly.entity_id
_entity_poly.type
_entity_poly.pdbx_seq_one_letter_code
_entity_poly.pdbx_strand_id
1 'polypeptide(L)'
;KLLRQSFLQNLTGVAYAPTTDERVILGIDTGLRLDYVLGNNKGLFHHGDCNDYPPLEAIMDRWPKAIAMIDQGGDLIGSRKFYEKYPGRVILCQFGGDRKGKELVKFGKGEEQGSVLFDRNRMVQIIVDEFRNKLIPVHGTEDDWFEYWLDWNNLSKIKVLDPDTNAVKGYKWVRS
;
A
#
# COMPACT_ATOMS: atom_id res chain seq x y z
N LYS A 1 -8.76 -10.12 14.68
CA LYS A 1 -7.90 -10.34 15.88
C LYS A 1 -6.47 -10.73 15.51
N LEU A 2 -6.27 -11.67 14.60
CA LEU A 2 -4.93 -12.12 14.16
C LEU A 2 -4.15 -11.04 13.41
N LEU A 3 -4.80 -10.27 12.52
CA LEU A 3 -4.12 -9.20 11.76
C LEU A 3 -3.64 -8.07 12.68
N ARG A 4 -4.46 -7.65 13.64
CA ARG A 4 -4.04 -6.67 14.64
C ARG A 4 -2.81 -7.13 15.39
N GLN A 5 -2.81 -8.36 15.89
CA GLN A 5 -1.66 -8.91 16.64
C GLN A 5 -0.41 -8.99 15.75
N SER A 6 -0.57 -9.40 14.49
CA SER A 6 0.54 -9.44 13.52
C SER A 6 1.14 -8.06 13.28
N PHE A 7 0.33 -7.00 13.24
CA PHE A 7 0.80 -5.64 13.10
C PHE A 7 1.48 -5.14 14.39
N LEU A 8 0.82 -5.27 15.55
CA LEU A 8 1.29 -4.72 16.81
C LEU A 8 2.64 -5.28 17.26
N GLN A 9 2.94 -6.54 16.93
CA GLN A 9 4.24 -7.15 17.27
C GLN A 9 5.44 -6.54 16.51
N ASN A 10 5.21 -5.72 15.49
CA ASN A 10 6.23 -5.00 14.72
C ASN A 10 6.48 -3.58 15.23
N LEU A 11 5.70 -3.09 16.20
CA LEU A 11 5.87 -1.76 16.78
C LEU A 11 7.22 -1.67 17.51
N THR A 12 7.96 -0.60 17.26
CA THR A 12 9.23 -0.31 17.94
C THR A 12 9.03 0.44 19.25
N GLY A 13 7.88 1.10 19.43
CA GLY A 13 7.58 2.00 20.56
C GLY A 13 8.31 3.35 20.49
N VAL A 14 9.12 3.58 19.45
CA VAL A 14 9.96 4.77 19.30
C VAL A 14 9.68 5.41 17.93
N ALA A 15 9.46 6.72 17.93
CA ALA A 15 9.32 7.50 16.69
C ALA A 15 10.63 7.51 15.90
N TYR A 16 10.51 7.49 14.58
CA TYR A 16 11.62 7.59 13.65
C TYR A 16 11.22 8.46 12.46
N ALA A 17 12.11 9.30 12.01
CA ALA A 17 11.96 10.03 10.76
C ALA A 17 13.31 10.03 10.03
N PRO A 18 13.34 9.66 8.72
CA PRO A 18 14.56 9.71 7.93
C PRO A 18 14.98 11.16 7.68
N THR A 19 16.27 11.37 7.44
CA THR A 19 16.79 12.64 6.96
C THR A 19 16.32 12.92 5.53
N THR A 20 16.37 14.18 5.11
CA THR A 20 15.79 14.59 3.81
C THR A 20 16.54 14.08 2.59
N ASP A 21 17.75 13.57 2.75
CA ASP A 21 18.57 12.96 1.69
C ASP A 21 18.37 11.45 1.55
N GLU A 22 17.64 10.81 2.49
CA GLU A 22 17.31 9.39 2.41
C GLU A 22 16.20 9.12 1.39
N ARG A 23 16.20 7.93 0.84
CA ARG A 23 15.09 7.44 -0.01
C ARG A 23 13.89 7.08 0.87
N VAL A 24 12.73 7.59 0.50
CA VAL A 24 11.43 7.32 1.13
C VAL A 24 10.48 6.76 0.09
N ILE A 25 9.63 5.84 0.50
CA ILE A 25 8.51 5.33 -0.31
C ILE A 25 7.21 5.90 0.27
N LEU A 26 6.42 6.51 -0.60
CA LEU A 26 5.10 7.05 -0.29
C LEU A 26 4.05 6.18 -0.98
N GLY A 27 3.30 5.41 -0.21
CA GLY A 27 2.13 4.67 -0.71
C GLY A 27 0.87 5.52 -0.56
N ILE A 28 0.05 5.63 -1.60
CA ILE A 28 -1.17 6.44 -1.63
C ILE A 28 -2.33 5.60 -2.11
N ASP A 29 -3.37 5.52 -1.30
CA ASP A 29 -4.68 4.96 -1.65
C ASP A 29 -5.65 6.10 -1.97
N THR A 30 -6.25 6.07 -3.15
CA THR A 30 -7.19 7.10 -3.61
C THR A 30 -8.63 6.65 -3.43
N GLY A 31 -9.48 7.55 -2.99
CA GLY A 31 -10.89 7.28 -2.74
C GLY A 31 -11.63 8.57 -2.44
N LEU A 32 -12.52 8.56 -1.45
CA LEU A 32 -13.18 9.77 -0.96
C LEU A 32 -12.19 10.76 -0.35
N ARG A 33 -11.09 10.26 0.16
CA ARG A 33 -9.90 10.99 0.63
C ARG A 33 -8.66 10.26 0.15
N LEU A 34 -7.50 10.86 0.33
CA LEU A 34 -6.21 10.28 0.03
C LEU A 34 -5.59 9.77 1.32
N ASP A 35 -5.55 8.45 1.50
CA ASP A 35 -4.87 7.83 2.63
C ASP A 35 -3.43 7.50 2.21
N TYR A 36 -2.44 7.76 3.07
CA TYR A 36 -1.05 7.53 2.71
C TYR A 36 -0.22 6.93 3.83
N VAL A 37 0.84 6.25 3.45
CA VAL A 37 1.84 5.67 4.36
C VAL A 37 3.24 5.96 3.85
N LEU A 38 4.16 6.22 4.76
CA LEU A 38 5.57 6.46 4.49
C LEU A 38 6.43 5.37 5.11
N GLY A 39 7.38 4.90 4.33
CA GLY A 39 8.35 3.91 4.78
C GLY A 39 9.68 4.03 4.03
N ASN A 40 10.65 3.29 4.49
CA ASN A 40 11.96 3.09 3.85
C ASN A 40 12.50 1.69 4.20
N ASN A 41 13.78 1.43 3.94
CA ASN A 41 14.42 0.17 4.27
C ASN A 41 14.50 -0.13 5.79
N LYS A 42 14.17 0.83 6.65
CA LYS A 42 14.12 0.65 8.11
C LYS A 42 12.70 0.39 8.63
N GLY A 43 11.69 0.40 7.77
CA GLY A 43 10.29 0.12 8.09
C GLY A 43 9.35 1.28 7.82
N LEU A 44 8.13 1.17 8.32
CA LEU A 44 7.11 2.22 8.24
C LEU A 44 7.35 3.25 9.35
N PHE A 45 7.20 4.55 9.04
CA PHE A 45 7.48 5.59 10.04
C PHE A 45 6.40 6.68 10.16
N HIS A 46 5.47 6.77 9.22
CA HIS A 46 4.37 7.71 9.29
C HIS A 46 3.20 7.29 8.41
N HIS A 47 2.00 7.65 8.79
CA HIS A 47 0.80 7.57 7.96
C HIS A 47 -0.10 8.78 8.20
N GLY A 48 -1.05 9.00 7.31
CA GLY A 48 -2.02 10.08 7.44
C GLY A 48 -3.04 10.04 6.32
N ASP A 49 -3.88 11.05 6.31
CA ASP A 49 -4.87 11.28 5.26
C ASP A 49 -4.97 12.75 4.91
N CYS A 50 -5.47 13.03 3.71
CA CYS A 50 -5.73 14.38 3.22
C CYS A 50 -6.86 14.37 2.18
N ASN A 51 -7.45 15.55 1.94
CA ASN A 51 -8.57 15.66 0.99
C ASN A 51 -8.11 15.94 -0.44
N ASP A 52 -6.87 16.41 -0.61
CA ASP A 52 -6.30 16.78 -1.90
C ASP A 52 -4.77 16.56 -1.93
N TYR A 53 -4.14 16.87 -3.06
CA TYR A 53 -2.74 16.55 -3.33
C TYR A 53 -1.68 17.45 -2.69
N PRO A 54 -1.90 18.74 -2.34
CA PRO A 54 -0.85 19.59 -1.79
C PRO A 54 -0.08 19.02 -0.60
N PRO A 55 -0.69 18.34 0.38
CA PRO A 55 0.06 17.69 1.46
C PRO A 55 1.00 16.57 0.96
N LEU A 56 0.59 15.80 -0.07
CA LEU A 56 1.43 14.76 -0.68
C LEU A 56 2.58 15.36 -1.48
N GLU A 57 2.33 16.48 -2.15
CA GLU A 57 3.35 17.24 -2.87
C GLU A 57 4.41 17.78 -1.89
N ALA A 58 4.00 18.28 -0.73
CA ALA A 58 4.91 18.72 0.33
C ALA A 58 5.81 17.57 0.83
N ILE A 59 5.30 16.35 0.90
CA ILE A 59 6.09 15.16 1.23
C ILE A 59 7.14 14.89 0.14
N MET A 60 6.74 14.93 -1.14
CA MET A 60 7.66 14.74 -2.27
C MET A 60 8.75 15.80 -2.33
N ASP A 61 8.42 17.04 -1.96
CA ASP A 61 9.37 18.15 -1.92
C ASP A 61 10.32 18.04 -0.72
N ARG A 62 9.82 17.56 0.43
CA ARG A 62 10.64 17.34 1.63
C ARG A 62 11.70 16.26 1.42
N TRP A 63 11.37 15.19 0.71
CA TRP A 63 12.29 14.10 0.37
C TRP A 63 12.50 14.02 -1.15
N PRO A 64 13.51 14.72 -1.70
CA PRO A 64 13.74 14.77 -3.14
C PRO A 64 13.98 13.41 -3.80
N LYS A 65 14.41 12.39 -3.03
CA LYS A 65 14.61 11.00 -3.49
C LYS A 65 13.38 10.10 -3.24
N ALA A 66 12.27 10.65 -2.78
CA ALA A 66 11.05 9.87 -2.56
C ALA A 66 10.48 9.34 -3.88
N ILE A 67 9.99 8.10 -3.82
CA ILE A 67 9.20 7.45 -4.87
C ILE A 67 7.79 7.26 -4.34
N ALA A 68 6.80 7.75 -5.06
CA ALA A 68 5.39 7.53 -4.74
C ALA A 68 4.82 6.37 -5.55
N MET A 69 3.99 5.56 -4.89
CA MET A 69 3.15 4.54 -5.50
C MET A 69 1.70 4.91 -5.22
N ILE A 70 0.94 5.23 -6.25
CA ILE A 70 -0.43 5.74 -6.12
C ILE A 70 -1.42 4.83 -6.83
N ASP A 71 -2.46 4.40 -6.10
CA ASP A 71 -3.60 3.72 -6.69
C ASP A 71 -4.37 4.71 -7.58
N GLN A 72 -4.47 4.42 -8.88
CA GLN A 72 -5.22 5.27 -9.81
C GLN A 72 -6.70 4.90 -9.91
N GLY A 73 -7.14 3.84 -9.22
CA GLY A 73 -8.52 3.33 -9.33
C GLY A 73 -9.57 4.26 -8.75
N GLY A 74 -9.24 5.01 -7.71
CA GLY A 74 -10.16 5.93 -7.04
C GLY A 74 -10.17 7.35 -7.59
N ASP A 75 -9.06 7.80 -8.19
CA ASP A 75 -8.92 9.14 -8.80
C ASP A 75 -7.95 9.10 -9.99
N LEU A 76 -8.49 8.76 -11.15
CA LEU A 76 -7.69 8.64 -12.37
C LEU A 76 -7.07 9.97 -12.81
N ILE A 77 -7.79 11.09 -12.69
CA ILE A 77 -7.34 12.40 -13.16
C ILE A 77 -6.28 12.96 -12.21
N GLY A 78 -6.54 12.95 -10.91
CA GLY A 78 -5.62 13.48 -9.92
C GLY A 78 -4.32 12.68 -9.85
N SER A 79 -4.39 11.35 -9.89
CA SER A 79 -3.21 10.48 -9.90
C SER A 79 -2.33 10.72 -11.13
N ARG A 80 -2.93 10.95 -12.31
CA ARG A 80 -2.20 11.29 -13.54
C ARG A 80 -1.50 12.63 -13.44
N LYS A 81 -2.16 13.67 -12.93
CA LYS A 81 -1.54 14.99 -12.70
C LYS A 81 -0.36 14.89 -11.71
N PHE A 82 -0.52 14.10 -10.66
CA PHE A 82 0.54 13.86 -9.70
C PHE A 82 1.75 13.15 -10.33
N TYR A 83 1.50 12.14 -11.17
CA TYR A 83 2.52 11.45 -11.98
C TYR A 83 3.28 12.41 -12.90
N GLU A 84 2.57 13.29 -13.61
CA GLU A 84 3.17 14.27 -14.53
C GLU A 84 4.00 15.32 -13.80
N LYS A 85 3.60 15.70 -12.58
CA LYS A 85 4.30 16.69 -11.77
C LYS A 85 5.66 16.21 -11.26
N TYR A 86 5.82 14.90 -11.03
CA TYR A 86 7.04 14.30 -10.48
C TYR A 86 7.61 13.23 -11.43
N PRO A 87 8.18 13.61 -12.59
CA PRO A 87 8.67 12.67 -13.59
C PRO A 87 9.69 11.69 -13.00
N GLY A 88 9.51 10.39 -13.28
CA GLY A 88 10.40 9.32 -12.81
C GLY A 88 10.31 9.01 -11.31
N ARG A 89 9.42 9.68 -10.57
CA ARG A 89 9.27 9.53 -9.12
C ARG A 89 7.88 9.05 -8.67
N VAL A 90 6.97 8.80 -9.58
CA VAL A 90 5.61 8.31 -9.30
C VAL A 90 5.35 7.06 -10.12
N ILE A 91 4.81 6.03 -9.51
CA ILE A 91 4.36 4.81 -10.14
C ILE A 91 2.83 4.76 -9.97
N LEU A 92 2.11 4.67 -11.10
CA LEU A 92 0.67 4.51 -11.11
C LEU A 92 0.33 3.03 -10.89
N CYS A 93 -0.40 2.73 -9.82
CA CYS A 93 -0.75 1.37 -9.46
C CYS A 93 -2.19 1.05 -9.88
N GLN A 94 -2.39 -0.15 -10.39
CA GLN A 94 -3.69 -0.77 -10.59
C GLN A 94 -3.71 -2.12 -9.88
N PHE A 95 -4.83 -2.43 -9.26
CA PHE A 95 -5.04 -3.72 -8.59
C PHE A 95 -5.99 -4.57 -9.43
N GLY A 96 -5.46 -5.60 -10.08
CA GLY A 96 -6.23 -6.58 -10.83
C GLY A 96 -6.83 -7.67 -9.92
N GLY A 97 -7.86 -8.33 -10.44
CA GLY A 97 -8.43 -9.51 -9.81
C GLY A 97 -7.50 -10.73 -9.86
N ASP A 98 -8.04 -11.88 -9.47
CA ASP A 98 -7.29 -13.17 -9.40
C ASP A 98 -6.50 -13.45 -10.69
N ARG A 99 -5.18 -13.41 -10.59
CA ARG A 99 -4.24 -13.62 -11.68
C ARG A 99 -3.45 -14.92 -11.49
N LYS A 100 -4.12 -15.99 -11.08
CA LYS A 100 -3.51 -17.30 -10.87
C LYS A 100 -2.58 -17.70 -12.02
N GLY A 101 -1.35 -18.07 -11.69
CA GLY A 101 -0.33 -18.49 -12.65
C GLY A 101 0.29 -17.33 -13.48
N LYS A 102 -0.05 -16.08 -13.21
CA LYS A 102 0.53 -14.89 -13.85
C LYS A 102 1.55 -14.21 -12.93
N GLU A 103 2.31 -13.28 -13.50
CA GLU A 103 3.28 -12.47 -12.75
C GLU A 103 2.57 -11.69 -11.62
N LEU A 104 3.24 -11.58 -10.46
CA LEU A 104 2.78 -10.78 -9.32
C LEU A 104 2.61 -9.31 -9.71
N VAL A 105 3.54 -8.82 -10.52
CA VAL A 105 3.65 -7.44 -10.98
C VAL A 105 3.80 -7.43 -12.49
N LYS A 106 2.98 -6.66 -13.19
CA LYS A 106 3.11 -6.44 -14.63
C LYS A 106 3.31 -4.96 -14.90
N PHE A 107 4.42 -4.60 -15.52
CA PHE A 107 4.71 -3.23 -15.94
C PHE A 107 3.97 -2.89 -17.23
N GLY A 108 3.35 -1.71 -17.27
CA GLY A 108 2.69 -1.18 -18.45
C GLY A 108 3.69 -0.81 -19.55
N LYS A 109 3.22 -0.89 -20.80
CA LYS A 109 3.99 -0.54 -22.01
C LYS A 109 3.15 0.39 -22.88
N GLY A 110 3.82 1.20 -23.71
CA GLY A 110 3.13 2.13 -24.60
C GLY A 110 2.32 3.17 -23.82
N GLU A 111 1.02 3.27 -24.08
CA GLU A 111 0.11 4.21 -23.40
C GLU A 111 -0.04 3.96 -21.90
N GLU A 112 0.26 2.75 -21.43
CA GLU A 112 0.25 2.38 -20.01
C GLU A 112 1.63 2.55 -19.34
N GLN A 113 2.60 3.14 -20.02
CA GLN A 113 3.92 3.39 -19.46
C GLN A 113 3.83 4.20 -18.16
N GLY A 114 4.58 3.79 -17.14
CA GLY A 114 4.50 4.36 -15.79
C GLY A 114 3.43 3.76 -14.90
N SER A 115 2.61 2.85 -15.44
CA SER A 115 1.62 2.09 -14.69
C SER A 115 2.14 0.68 -14.36
N VAL A 116 1.70 0.17 -13.20
CA VAL A 116 2.02 -1.18 -12.74
C VAL A 116 0.73 -1.86 -12.29
N LEU A 117 0.48 -3.05 -12.81
CA LEU A 117 -0.64 -3.88 -12.43
C LEU A 117 -0.18 -4.93 -11.41
N PHE A 118 -0.80 -4.92 -10.22
CA PHE A 118 -0.54 -5.88 -9.14
C PHE A 118 -1.65 -6.93 -9.03
N ASP A 119 -1.26 -8.15 -8.66
CA ASP A 119 -2.20 -9.12 -8.11
C ASP A 119 -2.50 -8.75 -6.64
N ARG A 120 -3.68 -8.16 -6.41
CA ARG A 120 -4.09 -7.66 -5.09
C ARG A 120 -4.06 -8.75 -4.01
N ASN A 121 -4.59 -9.93 -4.31
CA ASN A 121 -4.67 -11.00 -3.32
C ASN A 121 -3.29 -11.49 -2.87
N ARG A 122 -2.38 -11.64 -3.82
CA ARG A 122 -1.00 -12.07 -3.54
C ARG A 122 -0.23 -11.00 -2.79
N MET A 123 -0.39 -9.72 -3.17
CA MET A 123 0.26 -8.61 -2.48
C MET A 123 -0.19 -8.48 -1.02
N VAL A 124 -1.50 -8.53 -0.76
CA VAL A 124 -2.03 -8.51 0.60
C VAL A 124 -1.51 -9.70 1.42
N GLN A 125 -1.47 -10.90 0.81
CA GLN A 125 -0.95 -12.09 1.51
C GLN A 125 0.53 -11.92 1.87
N ILE A 126 1.36 -11.41 0.96
CA ILE A 126 2.80 -11.15 1.20
C ILE A 126 2.97 -10.20 2.39
N ILE A 127 2.28 -9.06 2.38
CA ILE A 127 2.39 -8.05 3.44
C ILE A 127 1.93 -8.61 4.79
N VAL A 128 0.83 -9.37 4.82
CA VAL A 128 0.36 -10.02 6.05
C VAL A 128 1.39 -11.01 6.58
N ASP A 129 2.01 -11.80 5.70
CA ASP A 129 3.04 -12.78 6.10
C ASP A 129 4.32 -12.08 6.58
N GLU A 130 4.72 -10.97 5.97
CA GLU A 130 5.84 -10.16 6.42
C GLU A 130 5.60 -9.57 7.81
N PHE A 131 4.40 -9.04 8.10
CA PHE A 131 4.04 -8.61 9.46
C PHE A 131 4.05 -9.76 10.46
N ARG A 132 3.52 -10.93 10.09
CA ARG A 132 3.55 -12.13 10.94
C ARG A 132 4.95 -12.60 11.29
N ASN A 133 5.86 -12.47 10.34
CA ASN A 133 7.26 -12.84 10.49
C ASN A 133 8.15 -11.71 11.08
N LYS A 134 7.54 -10.59 11.49
CA LYS A 134 8.24 -9.42 12.06
C LYS A 134 9.29 -8.81 11.14
N LEU A 135 9.02 -8.82 9.83
CA LEU A 135 9.95 -8.32 8.80
C LEU A 135 9.76 -6.84 8.48
N ILE A 136 8.64 -6.23 8.90
CA ILE A 136 8.35 -4.81 8.65
C ILE A 136 8.31 -4.07 9.99
N PRO A 137 9.41 -3.47 10.45
CA PRO A 137 9.37 -2.61 11.63
C PRO A 137 8.37 -1.46 11.43
N VAL A 138 7.63 -1.14 12.48
CA VAL A 138 6.68 -0.03 12.50
C VAL A 138 7.10 0.92 13.63
N HIS A 139 7.61 2.09 13.23
CA HIS A 139 8.18 3.05 14.18
C HIS A 139 7.09 3.89 14.81
N GLY A 140 7.03 3.86 16.13
CA GLY A 140 6.03 4.56 16.93
C GLY A 140 5.29 3.64 17.88
N THR A 141 4.24 4.18 18.48
CA THR A 141 3.37 3.50 19.45
C THR A 141 2.09 2.96 18.78
N GLU A 142 1.31 2.18 19.52
CA GLU A 142 0.00 1.71 19.06
C GLU A 142 -0.93 2.88 18.73
N ASP A 143 -0.90 3.95 19.52
CA ASP A 143 -1.75 5.14 19.30
C ASP A 143 -1.37 5.86 18.01
N ASP A 144 -0.09 5.95 17.67
CA ASP A 144 0.37 6.58 16.43
C ASP A 144 -0.16 5.88 15.19
N TRP A 145 -0.44 4.56 15.28
CA TRP A 145 -0.83 3.72 14.15
C TRP A 145 -2.27 3.21 14.24
N PHE A 146 -3.08 3.73 15.17
CA PHE A 146 -4.42 3.23 15.43
C PHE A 146 -5.30 3.21 14.19
N GLU A 147 -5.44 4.33 13.49
CA GLU A 147 -6.25 4.44 12.27
C GLU A 147 -5.74 3.52 11.15
N TYR A 148 -4.43 3.42 10.98
CA TYR A 148 -3.80 2.59 9.96
C TYR A 148 -4.13 1.09 10.13
N TRP A 149 -3.99 0.55 11.33
CA TRP A 149 -4.28 -0.86 11.54
C TRP A 149 -5.77 -1.17 11.55
N LEU A 150 -6.66 -0.19 11.82
CA LEU A 150 -8.10 -0.36 11.67
C LEU A 150 -8.49 -0.69 10.23
N ASP A 151 -7.85 -0.07 9.23
CA ASP A 151 -8.09 -0.39 7.83
C ASP A 151 -7.71 -1.84 7.50
N TRP A 152 -6.63 -2.35 8.08
CA TRP A 152 -6.27 -3.77 7.96
C TRP A 152 -7.27 -4.70 8.64
N ASN A 153 -7.89 -4.27 9.73
CA ASN A 153 -8.89 -5.06 10.44
C ASN A 153 -10.16 -5.30 9.63
N ASN A 154 -10.41 -4.47 8.62
CA ASN A 154 -11.50 -4.61 7.67
C ASN A 154 -11.19 -5.62 6.54
N LEU A 155 -10.05 -6.27 6.56
CA LEU A 155 -9.70 -7.31 5.60
C LEU A 155 -9.99 -8.71 6.16
N SER A 156 -10.70 -9.49 5.36
CA SER A 156 -11.01 -10.89 5.67
C SER A 156 -10.57 -11.81 4.55
N LYS A 157 -9.98 -12.96 4.91
CA LYS A 157 -9.62 -14.01 3.96
C LYS A 157 -10.76 -15.01 3.86
N ILE A 158 -11.39 -15.08 2.71
CA ILE A 158 -12.51 -15.98 2.46
C ILE A 158 -12.14 -17.12 1.49
N LYS A 159 -12.83 -18.26 1.62
CA LYS A 159 -12.73 -19.37 0.67
C LYS A 159 -13.44 -18.99 -0.63
N VAL A 160 -12.83 -19.36 -1.74
CA VAL A 160 -13.47 -19.32 -3.05
C VAL A 160 -13.86 -20.73 -3.40
N LEU A 161 -15.16 -20.98 -3.54
CA LEU A 161 -15.70 -22.28 -3.84
C LEU A 161 -15.95 -22.42 -5.34
N ASP A 162 -15.84 -23.65 -5.82
CA ASP A 162 -16.33 -24.03 -7.13
C ASP A 162 -17.85 -23.99 -7.12
N PRO A 163 -18.51 -23.29 -8.06
CA PRO A 163 -19.96 -23.15 -8.08
C PRO A 163 -20.69 -24.49 -8.31
N ASP A 164 -20.05 -25.44 -9.01
CA ASP A 164 -20.68 -26.70 -9.38
C ASP A 164 -20.43 -27.80 -8.35
N THR A 165 -19.24 -27.82 -7.76
CA THR A 165 -18.80 -28.92 -6.87
C THR A 165 -18.71 -28.52 -5.40
N ASN A 166 -18.82 -27.22 -5.07
CA ASN A 166 -18.54 -26.65 -3.75
C ASN A 166 -17.13 -26.95 -3.21
N ALA A 167 -16.24 -27.47 -4.03
CA ALA A 167 -14.84 -27.66 -3.66
C ALA A 167 -14.11 -26.33 -3.48
N VAL A 168 -13.15 -26.27 -2.54
CA VAL A 168 -12.35 -25.06 -2.34
C VAL A 168 -11.38 -24.88 -3.50
N LYS A 169 -11.60 -23.88 -4.35
CA LYS A 169 -10.70 -23.47 -5.45
C LYS A 169 -9.52 -22.63 -4.99
N GLY A 170 -9.65 -21.98 -3.83
CA GLY A 170 -8.61 -21.08 -3.32
C GLY A 170 -9.14 -20.14 -2.24
N TYR A 171 -8.39 -19.08 -2.03
CA TYR A 171 -8.73 -18.03 -1.06
C TYR A 171 -8.56 -16.65 -1.68
N LYS A 172 -9.34 -15.69 -1.23
CA LYS A 172 -9.16 -14.28 -1.59
C LYS A 172 -9.34 -13.38 -0.38
N TRP A 173 -8.65 -12.22 -0.43
CA TRP A 173 -8.83 -11.15 0.55
C TRP A 173 -9.94 -10.21 0.09
N VAL A 174 -10.89 -9.97 0.97
CA VAL A 174 -12.03 -9.06 0.75
C VAL A 174 -12.09 -8.03 1.86
N ARG A 175 -12.63 -6.86 1.53
CA ARG A 175 -12.99 -5.87 2.54
C ARG A 175 -14.35 -6.27 3.11
N SER A 176 -14.46 -6.35 4.44
CA SER A 176 -15.71 -6.63 5.17
C SER A 176 -16.49 -5.36 5.43
#